data_684b8263f8d58c36e8386e7cad4438a4
#
_entry.id   684b8263f8d58c36e8386e7cad4438a4
#
_cell.length_a   1.000
_cell.length_b   1.000
_cell.length_c   1.000
_cell.angle_alpha   90.00
_cell.angle_beta   90.00
_cell.angle_gamma   90.00
#
_symmetry.space_group_name_H-M   'P 1'
#
loop_
_entity.id
_entity.type
_entity.pdbx_description
1 polymer ?
#
loop_
_entity_poly.entity_id
_entity_poly.type
_entity_poly.pdbx_seq_one_letter_code
_entity_poly.pdbx_strand_id
1 'polypeptide(L)'
;YFGIMDKLSIKRMDEEVFDRIYYKDAIYDYAMGHERFMETLCHSFPHERENLKRYVAAIRSVGNLISTDHLKKGRLSQEGMNFFATSAAGMIASVTTNRDLQNVLAATSLLYGGIKNKSTFYEHAMINNSYLESAYRFTEGSMQVSLELIHIIRANGGTVLNRKEVTRILVKDETIQGVEVNHEEILESTYVISNLHPQLTLSLLDKNHSIKPAFVSRIKSLENSYGIFTLNLMMKKDCCPYQNHNIYLHGNEDVWYDKEMHKGNTPSCMISMQVPRGNSKFTEVVSILTPMYMDEVSKWTDTTPEHRGEAYRQFKEEKTEQILQLLRRFGFHWNHYIEKIHTTTPLSYRDYTGTIDGSAYGIVKNYQYPQILSLIHI
;
A
#
# COMPACT_ATOMS: atom_id res chain seq x y z
N TYR A 1 7.98 15.14 -13.23
CA TYR A 1 8.10 14.42 -14.49
C TYR A 1 6.99 14.82 -15.48
N PHE A 2 5.75 14.82 -15.04
CA PHE A 2 4.59 15.19 -15.87
C PHE A 2 4.19 16.66 -15.77
N GLY A 3 4.88 17.50 -14.99
CA GLY A 3 4.57 18.91 -14.82
C GLY A 3 3.22 19.22 -14.19
N ILE A 4 2.74 18.37 -13.27
CA ILE A 4 1.44 18.53 -12.61
C ILE A 4 1.52 18.94 -11.15
N MET A 5 2.71 19.01 -10.54
CA MET A 5 2.85 19.24 -9.10
C MET A 5 2.24 20.56 -8.62
N ASP A 6 2.38 21.61 -9.40
CA ASP A 6 1.81 22.94 -9.16
C ASP A 6 0.28 23.00 -9.29
N LYS A 7 -0.33 21.98 -9.87
CA LYS A 7 -1.78 21.84 -10.06
C LYS A 7 -2.44 20.98 -8.99
N LEU A 8 -1.63 20.32 -8.14
CA LEU A 8 -2.13 19.43 -7.10
C LEU A 8 -2.34 20.18 -5.79
N SER A 9 -3.50 20.01 -5.19
CA SER A 9 -3.84 20.53 -3.87
C SER A 9 -3.34 19.56 -2.80
N ILE A 10 -2.14 19.85 -2.29
CA ILE A 10 -1.46 19.01 -1.30
C ILE A 10 -1.11 19.79 -0.04
N LYS A 11 -1.09 19.10 1.09
CA LYS A 11 -0.66 19.61 2.38
C LYS A 11 0.53 18.82 2.89
N ARG A 12 1.61 19.50 3.24
CA ARG A 12 2.74 18.88 3.90
C ARG A 12 2.31 18.38 5.28
N MET A 13 2.71 17.17 5.62
CA MET A 13 2.48 16.60 6.94
C MET A 13 3.36 17.30 7.98
N ASP A 14 3.10 17.04 9.26
CA ASP A 14 3.85 17.63 10.36
C ASP A 14 5.33 17.20 10.29
N GLU A 15 6.24 18.14 10.34
CA GLU A 15 7.68 17.86 10.21
C GLU A 15 8.26 17.21 11.46
N GLU A 16 7.72 17.54 12.63
CA GLU A 16 8.17 16.94 13.88
C GLU A 16 7.58 15.55 14.09
N VAL A 17 6.35 15.30 13.53
CA VAL A 17 5.67 14.02 13.65
C VAL A 17 4.82 13.76 12.40
N PHE A 18 5.35 13.09 11.38
CA PHE A 18 4.51 12.68 10.25
C PHE A 18 3.86 11.30 10.45
N ASP A 19 4.47 10.41 11.25
CA ASP A 19 3.93 9.14 11.71
C ASP A 19 4.11 8.98 13.22
N ARG A 20 3.08 8.53 13.92
CA ARG A 20 3.09 8.25 15.36
C ARG A 20 2.79 6.78 15.60
N ILE A 21 3.71 6.09 16.25
CA ILE A 21 3.67 4.65 16.49
C ILE A 21 3.30 4.40 17.95
N TYR A 22 2.19 3.72 18.17
CA TYR A 22 1.79 3.19 19.47
C TYR A 22 2.18 1.72 19.52
N TYR A 23 3.15 1.39 20.36
CA TYR A 23 3.65 0.03 20.49
C TYR A 23 3.92 -0.27 21.97
N LYS A 24 3.34 -1.37 22.49
CA LYS A 24 3.27 -1.65 23.93
C LYS A 24 2.66 -0.46 24.69
N ASP A 25 3.32 0.01 25.73
CA ASP A 25 2.87 1.14 26.56
C ASP A 25 3.61 2.45 26.21
N ALA A 26 4.22 2.51 25.04
CA ALA A 26 5.03 3.67 24.61
C ALA A 26 4.56 4.22 23.25
N ILE A 27 4.94 5.48 23.03
CA ILE A 27 4.69 6.23 21.79
C ILE A 27 6.03 6.61 21.19
N TYR A 28 6.18 6.38 19.89
CA TYR A 28 7.37 6.71 19.13
C TYR A 28 6.98 7.57 17.94
N ASP A 29 7.61 8.72 17.80
CA ASP A 29 7.34 9.67 16.74
C ASP A 29 8.39 9.55 15.62
N TYR A 30 7.94 9.59 14.37
CA TYR A 30 8.78 9.69 13.20
C TYR A 30 8.78 11.13 12.72
N ALA A 31 9.91 11.80 12.87
CA ALA A 31 10.11 13.16 12.37
C ALA A 31 10.60 13.15 10.91
N MET A 32 10.25 14.16 10.15
CA MET A 32 10.67 14.34 8.77
C MET A 32 12.13 14.83 8.71
N GLY A 33 12.94 14.21 7.85
CA GLY A 33 14.38 14.42 7.75
C GLY A 33 15.17 13.34 8.51
N HIS A 34 16.18 12.78 7.84
CA HIS A 34 16.97 11.65 8.34
C HIS A 34 17.62 11.90 9.71
N GLU A 35 18.19 13.08 9.89
CA GLU A 35 18.83 13.46 11.16
C GLU A 35 17.79 13.66 12.26
N ARG A 36 16.68 14.34 11.99
CA ARG A 36 15.58 14.51 12.97
C ARG A 36 14.94 13.19 13.36
N PHE A 37 14.69 12.31 12.40
CA PHE A 37 14.19 10.96 12.68
C PHE A 37 15.11 10.20 13.64
N MET A 38 16.42 10.21 13.36
CA MET A 38 17.41 9.59 14.23
C MET A 38 17.41 10.21 15.63
N GLU A 39 17.46 11.54 15.73
CA GLU A 39 17.48 12.24 17.03
C GLU A 39 16.20 11.96 17.82
N THR A 40 15.03 11.99 17.18
CA THR A 40 13.75 11.70 17.83
C THR A 40 13.73 10.28 18.42
N LEU A 41 14.18 9.27 17.67
CA LEU A 41 14.26 7.91 18.19
C LEU A 41 15.36 7.73 19.25
N CYS A 42 16.45 8.50 19.19
CA CYS A 42 17.48 8.47 20.24
C CYS A 42 16.97 8.92 21.61
N HIS A 43 15.91 9.73 21.69
CA HIS A 43 15.30 10.05 22.99
C HIS A 43 14.70 8.81 23.67
N SER A 44 14.09 7.92 22.88
CA SER A 44 13.53 6.67 23.41
C SER A 44 14.56 5.53 23.50
N PHE A 45 15.62 5.59 22.67
CA PHE A 45 16.66 4.56 22.58
C PHE A 45 18.07 5.19 22.67
N PRO A 46 18.46 5.77 23.81
CA PRO A 46 19.69 6.58 23.92
C PRO A 46 20.98 5.79 23.64
N HIS A 47 20.98 4.48 23.89
CA HIS A 47 22.13 3.61 23.65
C HIS A 47 22.22 3.09 22.20
N GLU A 48 21.25 3.41 21.35
CA GLU A 48 21.11 2.89 19.99
C GLU A 48 21.55 3.91 18.90
N ARG A 49 22.14 5.05 19.28
CA ARG A 49 22.51 6.13 18.34
C ARG A 49 23.32 5.65 17.14
N GLU A 50 24.38 4.86 17.36
CA GLU A 50 25.21 4.35 16.26
C GLU A 50 24.48 3.31 15.42
N ASN A 51 23.59 2.54 16.02
CA ASN A 51 22.74 1.60 15.31
C ASN A 51 21.71 2.33 14.45
N LEU A 52 21.06 3.36 14.96
CA LEU A 52 20.13 4.23 14.21
C LEU A 52 20.85 4.93 13.06
N LYS A 53 22.07 5.40 13.26
CA LYS A 53 22.91 6.00 12.21
C LYS A 53 23.18 5.00 11.07
N ARG A 54 23.52 3.74 11.41
CA ARG A 54 23.71 2.67 10.40
C ARG A 54 22.42 2.37 9.64
N TYR A 55 21.27 2.31 10.35
CA TYR A 55 19.97 2.10 9.72
C TYR A 55 19.64 3.24 8.74
N VAL A 56 19.75 4.49 9.18
CA VAL A 56 19.48 5.67 8.34
C VAL A 56 20.41 5.72 7.13
N ALA A 57 21.69 5.38 7.29
CA ALA A 57 22.61 5.27 6.15
C ALA A 57 22.18 4.20 5.14
N ALA A 58 21.70 3.04 5.62
CA ALA A 58 21.24 1.96 4.75
C ALA A 58 19.99 2.33 3.95
N ILE A 59 18.97 2.95 4.58
CA ILE A 59 17.77 3.38 3.84
C ILE A 59 18.08 4.51 2.85
N ARG A 60 18.96 5.44 3.20
CA ARG A 60 19.43 6.52 2.31
C ARG A 60 20.19 5.97 1.09
N SER A 61 21.01 4.91 1.26
CA SER A 61 21.68 4.23 0.15
C SER A 61 20.67 3.71 -0.87
N VAL A 62 19.57 3.10 -0.43
CA VAL A 62 18.49 2.66 -1.32
C VAL A 62 17.81 3.86 -1.98
N GLY A 63 17.48 4.91 -1.23
CA GLY A 63 16.88 6.14 -1.77
C GLY A 63 17.70 6.74 -2.92
N ASN A 64 19.03 6.77 -2.78
CA ASN A 64 19.93 7.29 -3.79
C ASN A 64 19.96 6.46 -5.09
N LEU A 65 19.54 5.19 -5.05
CA LEU A 65 19.42 4.35 -6.26
C LEU A 65 18.19 4.72 -7.11
N ILE A 66 17.23 5.46 -6.54
CA ILE A 66 16.00 5.85 -7.19
C ILE A 66 16.16 7.28 -7.72
N SER A 67 16.89 7.42 -8.81
CA SER A 67 16.94 8.69 -9.56
C SER A 67 16.08 8.61 -10.82
N THR A 68 15.61 9.76 -11.30
CA THR A 68 14.91 9.85 -12.59
C THR A 68 15.74 9.28 -13.74
N ASP A 69 17.08 9.34 -13.66
CA ASP A 69 17.99 8.77 -14.64
C ASP A 69 18.03 7.24 -14.58
N HIS A 70 17.97 6.65 -13.39
CA HIS A 70 17.88 5.20 -13.24
C HIS A 70 16.53 4.67 -13.74
N LEU A 71 15.43 5.38 -13.44
CA LEU A 71 14.12 5.03 -13.97
C LEU A 71 14.07 5.09 -15.50
N LYS A 72 14.71 6.10 -16.12
CA LYS A 72 14.80 6.22 -17.58
C LYS A 72 15.64 5.10 -18.23
N LYS A 73 16.68 4.63 -17.56
CA LYS A 73 17.57 3.57 -18.06
C LYS A 73 16.98 2.18 -17.89
N GLY A 74 15.94 2.00 -17.07
CA GLY A 74 15.25 0.73 -16.85
C GLY A 74 16.12 -0.40 -16.27
N ARG A 75 17.27 -0.08 -15.67
CA ARG A 75 18.21 -1.06 -15.11
C ARG A 75 18.50 -0.74 -13.65
N LEU A 76 18.29 -1.72 -12.79
CA LEU A 76 18.81 -1.67 -11.44
C LEU A 76 20.32 -1.92 -11.44
N SER A 77 21.04 -1.19 -10.59
CA SER A 77 22.45 -1.48 -10.33
C SER A 77 22.60 -2.81 -9.60
N GLN A 78 23.81 -3.41 -9.63
CA GLN A 78 24.11 -4.61 -8.86
C GLN A 78 23.84 -4.39 -7.36
N GLU A 79 24.10 -3.21 -6.84
CA GLU A 79 23.80 -2.81 -5.46
C GLU A 79 22.28 -2.84 -5.19
N GLY A 80 21.47 -2.31 -6.10
CA GLY A 80 20.01 -2.39 -6.00
C GLY A 80 19.53 -3.83 -5.96
N MET A 81 20.07 -4.72 -6.80
CA MET A 81 19.74 -6.15 -6.78
C MET A 81 20.11 -6.82 -5.45
N ASN A 82 21.22 -6.43 -4.82
CA ASN A 82 21.60 -6.96 -3.51
C ASN A 82 20.58 -6.57 -2.43
N PHE A 83 20.05 -5.34 -2.45
CA PHE A 83 18.99 -4.91 -1.51
C PHE A 83 17.66 -5.64 -1.75
N PHE A 84 17.34 -6.00 -2.99
CA PHE A 84 16.18 -6.86 -3.28
C PHE A 84 16.36 -8.28 -2.72
N ALA A 85 17.57 -8.81 -2.70
CA ALA A 85 17.88 -10.12 -2.14
C ALA A 85 18.10 -10.10 -0.61
N THR A 86 17.96 -8.94 0.03
CA THR A 86 18.15 -8.77 1.47
C THR A 86 16.78 -8.69 2.16
N SER A 87 16.60 -9.50 3.24
CA SER A 87 15.41 -9.44 4.07
C SER A 87 15.31 -8.13 4.83
N ALA A 88 14.13 -7.48 4.81
CA ALA A 88 13.86 -6.28 5.61
C ALA A 88 14.06 -6.55 7.11
N ALA A 89 13.42 -7.60 7.62
CA ALA A 89 13.55 -7.98 9.03
C ALA A 89 14.99 -8.38 9.40
N GLY A 90 15.68 -9.10 8.49
CA GLY A 90 17.09 -9.48 8.67
C GLY A 90 18.03 -8.28 8.71
N MET A 91 17.83 -7.28 7.85
CA MET A 91 18.62 -6.05 7.87
C MET A 91 18.40 -5.28 9.18
N ILE A 92 17.16 -5.09 9.60
CA ILE A 92 16.84 -4.42 10.87
C ILE A 92 17.50 -5.17 12.04
N ALA A 93 17.40 -6.51 12.08
CA ALA A 93 18.02 -7.32 13.12
C ALA A 93 19.56 -7.28 13.10
N SER A 94 20.18 -7.05 11.94
CA SER A 94 21.63 -6.87 11.83
C SER A 94 22.11 -5.52 12.36
N VAL A 95 21.24 -4.53 12.40
CA VAL A 95 21.53 -3.19 12.89
C VAL A 95 21.49 -3.13 14.41
N THR A 96 20.49 -3.74 15.03
CA THR A 96 20.29 -3.70 16.47
C THR A 96 19.77 -5.03 17.01
N THR A 97 20.18 -5.39 18.22
CA THR A 97 19.61 -6.53 18.98
C THR A 97 18.43 -6.12 19.88
N ASN A 98 18.17 -4.82 20.02
CA ASN A 98 17.05 -4.30 20.78
C ASN A 98 15.72 -4.61 20.07
N ARG A 99 14.94 -5.52 20.64
CA ARG A 99 13.66 -5.98 20.04
C ARG A 99 12.64 -4.89 19.88
N ASP A 100 12.56 -3.95 20.82
CA ASP A 100 11.60 -2.86 20.74
C ASP A 100 11.97 -1.90 19.61
N LEU A 101 13.27 -1.57 19.47
CA LEU A 101 13.73 -0.78 18.32
C LEU A 101 13.52 -1.50 17.00
N GLN A 102 13.76 -2.83 16.91
CA GLN A 102 13.46 -3.61 15.71
C GLN A 102 11.99 -3.46 15.29
N ASN A 103 11.07 -3.57 16.25
CA ASN A 103 9.64 -3.41 16.01
C ASN A 103 9.27 -1.97 15.63
N VAL A 104 9.82 -0.99 16.33
CA VAL A 104 9.59 0.42 15.97
C VAL A 104 10.05 0.71 14.55
N LEU A 105 11.24 0.25 14.12
CA LEU A 105 11.74 0.46 12.76
C LEU A 105 10.90 -0.26 11.68
N ALA A 106 10.20 -1.33 12.05
CA ALA A 106 9.32 -2.09 11.16
C ALA A 106 7.84 -1.65 11.21
N ALA A 107 7.48 -0.72 12.10
CA ALA A 107 6.09 -0.41 12.43
C ALA A 107 5.24 0.10 11.25
N THR A 108 5.87 0.66 10.22
CA THR A 108 5.20 1.14 9.01
C THR A 108 5.06 0.08 7.92
N SER A 109 5.30 -1.21 8.23
CA SER A 109 5.26 -2.32 7.27
C SER A 109 3.92 -2.44 6.51
N LEU A 110 2.82 -1.98 7.10
CA LEU A 110 1.51 -1.92 6.45
C LEU A 110 1.52 -1.08 5.16
N LEU A 111 2.38 -0.05 5.04
CA LEU A 111 2.44 0.83 3.86
C LEU A 111 2.88 0.12 2.57
N TYR A 112 3.52 -1.03 2.67
CA TYR A 112 4.03 -1.77 1.51
C TYR A 112 3.65 -3.25 1.49
N GLY A 113 2.68 -3.67 2.31
CA GLY A 113 2.28 -5.07 2.42
C GLY A 113 3.34 -5.95 3.07
N GLY A 114 4.06 -5.39 4.05
CA GLY A 114 5.22 -6.02 4.66
C GLY A 114 4.93 -7.33 5.38
N ILE A 115 5.68 -8.38 5.04
CA ILE A 115 5.63 -9.71 5.66
C ILE A 115 7.04 -10.05 6.16
N LYS A 116 7.18 -10.38 7.45
CA LYS A 116 8.46 -10.53 8.15
C LYS A 116 9.50 -11.36 7.40
N ASN A 117 9.09 -12.54 6.93
CA ASN A 117 9.99 -13.53 6.33
C ASN A 117 10.02 -13.47 4.78
N LYS A 118 9.48 -12.42 4.19
CA LYS A 118 9.38 -12.26 2.72
C LYS A 118 9.85 -10.91 2.23
N SER A 119 9.44 -9.82 2.89
CA SER A 119 9.69 -8.46 2.40
C SER A 119 11.16 -8.14 2.21
N THR A 120 11.44 -7.48 1.09
CA THR A 120 12.79 -7.04 0.72
C THR A 120 13.17 -5.80 1.51
N PHE A 121 14.46 -5.66 1.81
CA PHE A 121 14.96 -4.41 2.41
C PHE A 121 14.85 -3.23 1.42
N TYR A 122 14.95 -3.49 0.12
CA TYR A 122 14.75 -2.46 -0.90
C TYR A 122 13.38 -1.78 -0.76
N GLU A 123 12.30 -2.56 -0.70
CA GLU A 123 10.93 -2.03 -0.58
C GLU A 123 10.73 -1.26 0.73
N HIS A 124 11.17 -1.86 1.84
CA HIS A 124 11.15 -1.23 3.15
C HIS A 124 11.88 0.13 3.17
N ALA A 125 13.12 0.14 2.66
CA ALA A 125 13.97 1.31 2.65
C ALA A 125 13.44 2.40 1.70
N MET A 126 12.98 2.02 0.51
CA MET A 126 12.42 2.94 -0.48
C MET A 126 11.23 3.72 0.09
N ILE A 127 10.29 3.02 0.71
CA ILE A 127 9.09 3.64 1.28
C ILE A 127 9.46 4.54 2.45
N ASN A 128 10.22 4.03 3.43
CA ASN A 128 10.59 4.83 4.60
C ASN A 128 11.45 6.04 4.20
N ASN A 129 12.41 5.89 3.30
CA ASN A 129 13.23 7.01 2.81
C ASN A 129 12.35 8.10 2.16
N SER A 130 11.39 7.71 1.32
CA SER A 130 10.50 8.68 0.66
C SER A 130 9.71 9.53 1.66
N TYR A 131 9.17 8.92 2.72
CA TYR A 131 8.45 9.64 3.77
C TYR A 131 9.37 10.49 4.64
N LEU A 132 10.59 10.02 4.92
CA LEU A 132 11.58 10.79 5.67
C LEU A 132 12.06 12.02 4.88
N GLU A 133 12.16 11.93 3.56
CA GLU A 133 12.49 13.09 2.73
C GLU A 133 11.35 14.11 2.70
N SER A 134 10.11 13.64 2.46
CA SER A 134 8.93 14.51 2.48
C SER A 134 7.63 13.71 2.47
N ALA A 135 6.72 14.03 3.38
CA ALA A 135 5.41 13.42 3.46
C ALA A 135 4.30 14.45 3.20
N TYR A 136 3.33 14.09 2.36
CA TYR A 136 2.22 14.96 1.97
C TYR A 136 0.89 14.23 1.99
N ARG A 137 -0.19 14.98 2.09
CA ARG A 137 -1.58 14.52 1.93
C ARG A 137 -2.27 15.33 0.85
N PHE A 138 -3.17 14.71 0.12
CA PHE A 138 -4.10 15.44 -0.75
C PHE A 138 -5.17 16.13 0.09
N THR A 139 -5.46 17.40 -0.20
CA THR A 139 -6.51 18.15 0.51
C THR A 139 -7.89 17.87 -0.08
N GLU A 140 -7.97 17.56 -1.37
CA GLU A 140 -9.22 17.35 -2.12
C GLU A 140 -9.33 15.94 -2.72
N GLY A 141 -8.58 14.99 -2.15
CA GLY A 141 -8.54 13.62 -2.63
C GLY A 141 -7.56 13.38 -3.79
N SER A 142 -7.21 12.12 -4.02
CA SER A 142 -6.19 11.71 -5.01
C SER A 142 -6.67 11.73 -6.46
N MET A 143 -7.98 11.87 -6.73
CA MET A 143 -8.55 11.91 -8.08
C MET A 143 -7.96 13.05 -8.92
N GLN A 144 -7.52 14.15 -8.31
CA GLN A 144 -6.89 15.28 -8.98
C GLN A 144 -5.67 14.85 -9.81
N VAL A 145 -4.88 13.86 -9.35
CA VAL A 145 -3.75 13.31 -10.13
C VAL A 145 -4.23 12.72 -11.44
N SER A 146 -5.28 11.89 -11.38
CA SER A 146 -5.85 11.26 -12.57
C SER A 146 -6.44 12.30 -13.53
N LEU A 147 -7.11 13.32 -13.03
CA LEU A 147 -7.69 14.38 -13.84
C LEU A 147 -6.61 15.18 -14.57
N GLU A 148 -5.54 15.56 -13.90
CA GLU A 148 -4.43 16.28 -14.53
C GLU A 148 -3.69 15.42 -15.57
N LEU A 149 -3.50 14.13 -15.32
CA LEU A 149 -2.94 13.21 -16.31
C LEU A 149 -3.87 13.03 -17.52
N ILE A 150 -5.20 12.98 -17.31
CA ILE A 150 -6.19 12.97 -18.40
C ILE A 150 -6.09 14.24 -19.25
N HIS A 151 -5.95 15.41 -18.62
CA HIS A 151 -5.74 16.66 -19.34
C HIS A 151 -4.50 16.60 -20.23
N ILE A 152 -3.38 16.09 -19.74
CA ILE A 152 -2.15 15.94 -20.52
C ILE A 152 -2.33 14.97 -21.68
N ILE A 153 -2.96 13.82 -21.46
CA ILE A 153 -3.22 12.83 -22.51
C ILE A 153 -4.04 13.49 -23.64
N ARG A 154 -5.11 14.17 -23.28
CA ARG A 154 -5.99 14.82 -24.27
C ARG A 154 -5.31 15.98 -25.00
N ALA A 155 -4.52 16.78 -24.28
CA ALA A 155 -3.75 17.88 -24.88
C ALA A 155 -2.70 17.39 -25.90
N ASN A 156 -2.25 16.14 -25.78
CA ASN A 156 -1.34 15.51 -26.74
C ASN A 156 -2.07 14.62 -27.78
N GLY A 157 -3.39 14.80 -27.97
CA GLY A 157 -4.16 14.08 -28.96
C GLY A 157 -4.60 12.67 -28.56
N GLY A 158 -4.32 12.26 -27.32
CA GLY A 158 -4.75 10.96 -26.80
C GLY A 158 -6.22 10.96 -26.36
N THR A 159 -6.80 9.77 -26.28
CA THR A 159 -8.18 9.56 -25.84
C THR A 159 -8.23 8.78 -24.52
N VAL A 160 -9.11 9.21 -23.62
CA VAL A 160 -9.41 8.48 -22.38
C VAL A 160 -10.86 8.06 -22.40
N LEU A 161 -11.08 6.75 -22.38
CA LEU A 161 -12.42 6.12 -22.45
C LEU A 161 -12.79 5.59 -21.06
N ASN A 162 -14.01 5.87 -20.65
CA ASN A 162 -14.61 5.36 -19.41
C ASN A 162 -15.61 4.24 -19.72
N ARG A 163 -15.86 3.37 -18.76
CA ARG A 163 -16.81 2.24 -18.89
C ARG A 163 -16.49 1.34 -20.07
N LYS A 164 -15.20 1.16 -20.32
CA LYS A 164 -14.65 0.31 -21.38
C LYS A 164 -13.77 -0.75 -20.72
N GLU A 165 -14.33 -1.94 -20.51
CA GLU A 165 -13.62 -3.08 -19.99
C GLU A 165 -12.90 -3.80 -21.13
N VAL A 166 -11.58 -3.95 -21.02
CA VAL A 166 -10.83 -4.79 -21.96
C VAL A 166 -11.08 -6.24 -21.61
N THR A 167 -11.72 -6.97 -22.52
CA THR A 167 -12.14 -8.37 -22.32
C THR A 167 -11.19 -9.36 -23.00
N ARG A 168 -10.40 -8.92 -23.97
CA ARG A 168 -9.40 -9.74 -24.65
C ARG A 168 -8.30 -8.89 -25.29
N ILE A 169 -7.07 -9.39 -25.27
CA ILE A 169 -5.93 -8.86 -26.05
C ILE A 169 -5.79 -9.74 -27.30
N LEU A 170 -5.98 -9.15 -28.47
CA LEU A 170 -6.02 -9.87 -29.74
C LEU A 170 -4.62 -10.08 -30.29
N VAL A 171 -4.27 -11.33 -30.58
CA VAL A 171 -2.97 -11.73 -31.15
C VAL A 171 -3.20 -12.55 -32.43
N LYS A 172 -2.50 -12.16 -33.49
CA LYS A 172 -2.47 -12.90 -34.74
C LYS A 172 -1.03 -12.98 -35.24
N ASP A 173 -0.58 -14.17 -35.60
CA ASP A 173 0.79 -14.41 -36.11
C ASP A 173 1.86 -13.80 -35.19
N GLU A 174 1.73 -14.06 -33.87
CA GLU A 174 2.60 -13.53 -32.79
C GLU A 174 2.62 -11.99 -32.66
N THR A 175 1.72 -11.30 -33.32
CA THR A 175 1.65 -9.83 -33.35
C THR A 175 0.34 -9.36 -32.71
N ILE A 176 0.45 -8.31 -31.87
CA ILE A 176 -0.71 -7.65 -31.29
C ILE A 176 -1.52 -6.97 -32.40
N GLN A 177 -2.83 -7.20 -32.40
CA GLN A 177 -3.78 -6.58 -33.31
C GLN A 177 -4.61 -5.47 -32.65
N GLY A 178 -4.71 -5.50 -31.31
CA GLY A 178 -5.51 -4.57 -30.53
C GLY A 178 -6.14 -5.23 -29.32
N VAL A 179 -7.24 -4.65 -28.87
CA VAL A 179 -8.02 -5.16 -27.73
C VAL A 179 -9.50 -5.23 -28.06
N GLU A 180 -10.19 -6.24 -27.52
CA GLU A 180 -11.64 -6.31 -27.49
C GLU A 180 -12.13 -5.62 -26.21
N VAL A 181 -13.17 -4.82 -26.34
CA VAL A 181 -13.75 -4.03 -25.25
C VAL A 181 -15.23 -4.38 -25.09
N ASN A 182 -15.67 -4.62 -23.86
CA ASN A 182 -17.06 -4.95 -23.51
C ASN A 182 -17.64 -6.15 -24.29
N HIS A 183 -16.81 -7.07 -24.82
CA HIS A 183 -17.18 -8.18 -25.72
C HIS A 183 -17.84 -7.77 -27.06
N GLU A 184 -17.73 -6.50 -27.45
CA GLU A 184 -18.46 -5.95 -28.61
C GLU A 184 -17.59 -5.17 -29.59
N GLU A 185 -16.66 -4.37 -29.05
CA GLU A 185 -15.88 -3.39 -29.82
C GLU A 185 -14.41 -3.81 -29.92
N ILE A 186 -13.82 -3.67 -31.09
CA ILE A 186 -12.39 -3.88 -31.30
C ILE A 186 -11.71 -2.53 -31.47
N LEU A 187 -10.70 -2.26 -30.63
CA LEU A 187 -9.80 -1.13 -30.79
C LEU A 187 -8.48 -1.66 -31.32
N GLU A 188 -8.19 -1.35 -32.57
CA GLU A 188 -6.94 -1.74 -33.23
C GLU A 188 -5.74 -0.98 -32.66
N SER A 189 -4.65 -1.71 -32.42
CA SER A 189 -3.38 -1.14 -31.97
C SER A 189 -2.23 -2.09 -32.21
N THR A 190 -1.06 -1.56 -32.55
CA THR A 190 0.18 -2.33 -32.70
C THR A 190 0.89 -2.59 -31.36
N TYR A 191 0.55 -1.85 -30.33
CA TYR A 191 1.13 -1.98 -28.98
C TYR A 191 0.03 -1.91 -27.93
N VAL A 192 0.17 -2.71 -26.88
CA VAL A 192 -0.69 -2.68 -25.70
C VAL A 192 0.19 -2.61 -24.45
N ILE A 193 -0.07 -1.62 -23.60
CA ILE A 193 0.54 -1.51 -22.29
C ILE A 193 -0.51 -1.88 -21.26
N SER A 194 -0.26 -2.95 -20.51
CA SER A 194 -1.14 -3.40 -19.43
C SER A 194 -0.53 -3.05 -18.08
N ASN A 195 -1.27 -2.31 -17.26
CA ASN A 195 -0.95 -2.06 -15.86
C ASN A 195 -1.79 -2.95 -14.90
N LEU A 196 -2.48 -3.95 -15.43
CA LEU A 196 -3.22 -4.94 -14.66
C LEU A 196 -2.25 -5.89 -13.93
N HIS A 197 -2.79 -6.61 -12.96
CA HIS A 197 -2.05 -7.72 -12.35
C HIS A 197 -1.57 -8.69 -13.45
N PRO A 198 -0.29 -9.17 -13.42
CA PRO A 198 0.24 -10.00 -14.51
C PRO A 198 -0.58 -11.26 -14.83
N GLN A 199 -1.19 -11.90 -13.83
CA GLN A 199 -2.07 -13.03 -14.05
C GLN A 199 -3.33 -12.64 -14.85
N LEU A 200 -3.91 -11.45 -14.56
CA LEU A 200 -5.04 -10.93 -15.31
C LEU A 200 -4.66 -10.61 -16.76
N THR A 201 -3.54 -9.94 -16.95
CA THR A 201 -3.02 -9.67 -18.31
C THR A 201 -2.88 -10.96 -19.11
N LEU A 202 -2.29 -12.01 -18.52
CA LEU A 202 -2.17 -13.32 -19.18
C LEU A 202 -3.52 -13.99 -19.45
N SER A 203 -4.52 -13.78 -18.61
CA SER A 203 -5.87 -14.34 -18.84
C SER A 203 -6.62 -13.65 -19.97
N LEU A 204 -6.28 -12.40 -20.30
CA LEU A 204 -6.87 -11.64 -21.40
C LEU A 204 -6.22 -11.94 -22.76
N LEU A 205 -5.04 -12.57 -22.76
CA LEU A 205 -4.36 -12.91 -24.02
C LEU A 205 -5.15 -13.95 -24.83
N ASP A 206 -5.29 -13.70 -26.10
CA ASP A 206 -5.83 -14.67 -27.06
C ASP A 206 -4.98 -15.96 -27.05
N LYS A 207 -5.61 -17.11 -27.37
CA LYS A 207 -4.95 -18.44 -27.35
C LYS A 207 -3.79 -18.57 -28.36
N ASN A 208 -3.69 -17.65 -29.30
CA ASN A 208 -2.68 -17.64 -30.38
C ASN A 208 -1.34 -16.98 -29.95
N HIS A 209 -1.10 -16.79 -28.63
CA HIS A 209 0.16 -16.24 -28.14
C HIS A 209 1.27 -17.30 -28.07
N SER A 210 2.52 -16.88 -28.27
CA SER A 210 3.70 -17.73 -28.18
C SER A 210 4.32 -17.79 -26.78
N ILE A 211 3.64 -17.26 -25.75
CA ILE A 211 4.17 -17.27 -24.37
C ILE A 211 4.25 -18.71 -23.87
N LYS A 212 5.44 -19.10 -23.43
CA LYS A 212 5.73 -20.47 -22.97
C LYS A 212 4.86 -20.86 -21.78
N PRO A 213 4.24 -22.07 -21.79
CA PRO A 213 3.40 -22.54 -20.67
C PRO A 213 4.10 -22.48 -19.30
N ALA A 214 5.40 -22.75 -19.26
CA ALA A 214 6.20 -22.67 -18.03
C ALA A 214 6.23 -21.25 -17.45
N PHE A 215 6.26 -20.21 -18.29
CA PHE A 215 6.17 -18.82 -17.86
C PHE A 215 4.79 -18.51 -17.29
N VAL A 216 3.73 -18.89 -17.99
CA VAL A 216 2.33 -18.72 -17.53
C VAL A 216 2.12 -19.40 -16.18
N SER A 217 2.61 -20.65 -16.02
CA SER A 217 2.52 -21.39 -14.76
C SER A 217 3.28 -20.67 -13.64
N ARG A 218 4.48 -20.16 -13.91
CA ARG A 218 5.26 -19.38 -12.95
C ARG A 218 4.50 -18.12 -12.49
N ILE A 219 3.93 -17.36 -13.41
CA ILE A 219 3.16 -16.16 -13.04
C ILE A 219 1.93 -16.52 -12.20
N LYS A 220 1.23 -17.58 -12.54
CA LYS A 220 0.05 -18.06 -11.80
C LYS A 220 0.39 -18.58 -10.41
N SER A 221 1.62 -19.03 -10.16
CA SER A 221 2.07 -19.52 -8.85
C SER A 221 2.59 -18.42 -7.93
N LEU A 222 2.67 -17.15 -8.39
CA LEU A 222 3.13 -16.06 -7.56
C LEU A 222 2.12 -15.73 -6.47
N GLU A 223 2.63 -15.60 -5.26
CA GLU A 223 1.84 -15.25 -4.09
C GLU A 223 1.44 -13.77 -4.13
N ASN A 224 0.19 -13.49 -3.77
CA ASN A 224 -0.30 -12.13 -3.62
C ASN A 224 -0.19 -11.66 -2.15
N SER A 225 0.00 -10.36 -1.97
CA SER A 225 -0.02 -9.73 -0.65
C SER A 225 -1.41 -9.83 -0.03
N TYR A 226 -1.49 -9.55 1.26
CA TYR A 226 -2.79 -9.40 1.89
C TYR A 226 -3.59 -8.24 1.29
N GLY A 227 -4.90 -8.32 1.40
CA GLY A 227 -5.82 -7.20 1.21
C GLY A 227 -5.95 -6.38 2.48
N ILE A 228 -6.89 -5.45 2.48
CA ILE A 228 -7.14 -4.54 3.60
C ILE A 228 -8.62 -4.59 3.98
N PHE A 229 -8.91 -4.71 5.28
CA PHE A 229 -10.17 -4.28 5.83
C PHE A 229 -10.06 -2.79 6.13
N THR A 230 -10.91 -1.99 5.51
CA THR A 230 -10.93 -0.54 5.75
C THR A 230 -12.19 -0.18 6.52
N LEU A 231 -12.02 0.57 7.60
CA LEU A 231 -13.08 1.16 8.39
C LEU A 231 -13.02 2.68 8.19
N ASN A 232 -14.01 3.24 7.49
CA ASN A 232 -14.14 4.67 7.32
C ASN A 232 -15.21 5.18 8.29
N LEU A 233 -14.80 6.02 9.24
CA LEU A 233 -15.63 6.68 10.21
C LEU A 233 -15.98 8.08 9.69
N MET A 234 -17.25 8.30 9.38
CA MET A 234 -17.77 9.64 9.15
C MET A 234 -17.98 10.27 10.51
N MET A 235 -17.33 11.40 10.76
CA MET A 235 -17.35 12.07 12.06
C MET A 235 -18.43 13.15 12.09
N LYS A 236 -19.09 13.31 13.23
CA LYS A 236 -19.98 14.43 13.47
C LYS A 236 -19.21 15.74 13.30
N LYS A 237 -19.92 16.74 12.80
CA LYS A 237 -19.34 18.07 12.55
C LYS A 237 -18.68 18.63 13.81
N ASP A 238 -17.49 19.19 13.64
CA ASP A 238 -16.72 19.90 14.68
C ASP A 238 -16.41 19.07 15.94
N CYS A 239 -16.35 17.72 15.83
CA CYS A 239 -16.13 16.83 16.97
C CYS A 239 -14.75 16.18 17.02
N CYS A 240 -14.13 15.88 15.88
CA CYS A 240 -12.87 15.17 15.81
C CYS A 240 -11.71 16.10 15.41
N PRO A 241 -10.85 16.54 16.33
CA PRO A 241 -9.71 17.39 15.99
C PRO A 241 -8.77 16.71 14.97
N TYR A 242 -8.43 17.44 13.92
CA TYR A 242 -7.54 16.93 12.88
C TYR A 242 -6.10 16.82 13.39
N GLN A 243 -5.47 15.68 13.09
CA GLN A 243 -4.06 15.43 13.33
C GLN A 243 -3.33 15.29 11.97
N ASN A 244 -2.29 16.10 11.77
CA ASN A 244 -1.55 16.14 10.51
C ASN A 244 -0.45 15.07 10.41
N HIS A 245 -0.68 13.92 11.05
CA HIS A 245 0.19 12.74 11.01
C HIS A 245 -0.64 11.47 10.90
N ASN A 246 -0.04 10.37 10.47
CA ASN A 246 -0.65 9.06 10.57
C ASN A 246 -0.42 8.48 11.97
N ILE A 247 -1.27 7.54 12.37
CA ILE A 247 -1.15 6.83 13.63
C ILE A 247 -1.10 5.34 13.31
N TYR A 248 -0.14 4.64 13.91
CA TYR A 248 -0.03 3.18 13.84
C TYR A 248 -0.25 2.60 15.23
N LEU A 249 -1.19 1.68 15.35
CA LEU A 249 -1.48 0.98 16.61
C LEU A 249 -1.04 -0.47 16.45
N HIS A 250 -0.13 -0.92 17.31
CA HIS A 250 0.36 -2.30 17.35
C HIS A 250 0.00 -2.94 18.69
N GLY A 251 -1.01 -3.80 18.65
CA GLY A 251 -1.52 -4.49 19.84
C GLY A 251 -0.74 -5.74 20.24
N ASN A 252 0.17 -6.23 19.41
CA ASN A 252 1.00 -7.40 19.61
C ASN A 252 2.46 -7.03 19.87
N GLU A 253 3.24 -8.01 20.38
CA GLU A 253 4.68 -7.87 20.58
C GLU A 253 5.47 -7.77 19.27
N ASP A 254 5.00 -8.42 18.21
CA ASP A 254 5.58 -8.34 16.85
C ASP A 254 4.69 -7.46 15.97
N VAL A 255 5.27 -6.44 15.35
CA VAL A 255 4.55 -5.49 14.49
C VAL A 255 4.33 -6.00 13.08
N TRP A 256 5.09 -7.01 12.66
CA TRP A 256 4.92 -7.61 11.34
C TRP A 256 3.61 -8.38 11.27
N TYR A 257 2.89 -8.22 10.18
CA TYR A 257 1.70 -9.02 9.95
C TYR A 257 2.07 -10.46 9.60
N ASP A 258 1.55 -11.40 10.36
CA ASP A 258 1.67 -12.83 10.13
C ASP A 258 0.28 -13.46 10.08
N LYS A 259 -0.01 -14.17 8.99
CA LYS A 259 -1.33 -14.74 8.72
C LYS A 259 -1.81 -15.70 9.80
N GLU A 260 -0.92 -16.58 10.26
CA GLU A 260 -1.27 -17.62 11.22
C GLU A 260 -1.43 -17.05 12.65
N MET A 261 -0.58 -16.10 13.01
CA MET A 261 -0.67 -15.44 14.32
C MET A 261 -1.88 -14.52 14.47
N HIS A 262 -2.42 -14.01 13.35
CA HIS A 262 -3.46 -12.98 13.37
C HIS A 262 -4.82 -13.47 12.86
N LYS A 263 -4.97 -14.78 12.65
CA LYS A 263 -6.21 -15.37 12.14
C LYS A 263 -7.41 -15.02 13.03
N GLY A 264 -8.34 -14.27 12.44
CA GLY A 264 -9.55 -13.82 13.14
C GLY A 264 -9.40 -12.59 14.05
N ASN A 265 -8.18 -12.11 14.32
CA ASN A 265 -7.91 -10.96 15.18
C ASN A 265 -7.54 -9.71 14.37
N THR A 266 -7.66 -8.54 15.01
CA THR A 266 -7.18 -7.25 14.49
C THR A 266 -6.01 -6.77 15.35
N PRO A 267 -4.76 -7.17 15.02
CA PRO A 267 -3.62 -6.93 15.90
C PRO A 267 -3.04 -5.53 15.77
N SER A 268 -3.20 -4.93 14.60
CA SER A 268 -2.63 -3.63 14.27
C SER A 268 -3.50 -2.90 13.25
N CYS A 269 -3.40 -1.60 13.25
CA CYS A 269 -4.03 -0.76 12.22
C CYS A 269 -3.23 0.53 11.99
N MET A 270 -3.44 1.10 10.81
CA MET A 270 -3.02 2.45 10.47
C MET A 270 -4.26 3.36 10.43
N ILE A 271 -4.15 4.54 11.01
CA ILE A 271 -5.20 5.56 11.04
C ILE A 271 -4.72 6.76 10.25
N SER A 272 -5.55 7.21 9.33
CA SER A 272 -5.33 8.42 8.54
C SER A 272 -6.57 9.31 8.62
N MET A 273 -6.36 10.61 8.80
CA MET A 273 -7.43 11.60 8.86
C MET A 273 -7.48 12.39 7.56
N GLN A 274 -8.68 12.63 7.05
CA GLN A 274 -8.87 13.53 5.92
C GLN A 274 -8.52 14.96 6.32
N VAL A 275 -7.80 15.67 5.44
CA VAL A 275 -7.51 17.09 5.65
C VAL A 275 -8.82 17.87 5.69
N PRO A 276 -9.03 18.72 6.73
CA PRO A 276 -10.24 19.52 6.84
C PRO A 276 -10.39 20.48 5.65
N ARG A 277 -11.64 20.75 5.27
CA ARG A 277 -11.97 21.73 4.25
C ARG A 277 -11.93 23.16 4.79
N GLY A 278 -11.46 24.08 3.99
CA GLY A 278 -11.38 25.49 4.36
C GLY A 278 -10.54 25.70 5.64
N ASN A 279 -11.07 26.48 6.58
CA ASN A 279 -10.39 26.81 7.84
C ASN A 279 -10.79 25.92 9.03
N SER A 280 -11.47 24.79 8.79
CA SER A 280 -11.84 23.88 9.87
C SER A 280 -10.61 23.27 10.54
N LYS A 281 -10.69 23.04 11.85
CA LYS A 281 -9.69 22.32 12.66
C LYS A 281 -10.10 20.86 12.90
N PHE A 282 -11.22 20.43 12.36
CA PHE A 282 -11.82 19.12 12.60
C PHE A 282 -11.89 18.32 11.31
N THR A 283 -11.52 17.04 11.39
CA THR A 283 -11.67 16.11 10.26
C THR A 283 -13.10 15.59 10.18
N GLU A 284 -13.59 15.39 8.96
CA GLU A 284 -14.90 14.79 8.70
C GLU A 284 -14.80 13.27 8.49
N VAL A 285 -13.62 12.77 8.15
CA VAL A 285 -13.41 11.32 7.88
C VAL A 285 -12.13 10.84 8.52
N VAL A 286 -12.24 9.75 9.26
CA VAL A 286 -11.09 8.96 9.75
C VAL A 286 -11.12 7.60 9.08
N SER A 287 -10.05 7.29 8.34
CA SER A 287 -9.87 5.99 7.69
C SER A 287 -8.92 5.12 8.51
N ILE A 288 -9.35 3.90 8.83
CA ILE A 288 -8.59 2.93 9.60
C ILE A 288 -8.39 1.69 8.73
N LEU A 289 -7.14 1.33 8.53
CA LEU A 289 -6.73 0.23 7.67
C LEU A 289 -6.11 -0.88 8.50
N THR A 290 -6.56 -2.11 8.32
CA THR A 290 -5.95 -3.30 8.93
C THR A 290 -5.77 -4.40 7.89
N PRO A 291 -4.68 -5.18 7.93
CA PRO A 291 -4.49 -6.30 7.02
C PRO A 291 -5.61 -7.33 7.14
N MET A 292 -6.03 -7.90 6.01
CA MET A 292 -6.98 -9.00 5.92
C MET A 292 -6.69 -9.84 4.69
N TYR A 293 -6.61 -11.16 4.83
CA TYR A 293 -6.49 -12.05 3.69
C TYR A 293 -7.86 -12.40 3.08
N MET A 294 -7.87 -12.74 1.79
CA MET A 294 -9.09 -13.15 1.07
C MET A 294 -9.75 -14.39 1.69
N ASP A 295 -8.98 -15.30 2.30
CA ASP A 295 -9.53 -16.50 2.93
C ASP A 295 -10.42 -16.20 4.14
N GLU A 296 -10.25 -15.07 4.83
CA GLU A 296 -11.17 -14.64 5.90
C GLU A 296 -12.59 -14.34 5.37
N VAL A 297 -12.71 -14.01 4.09
CA VAL A 297 -13.97 -13.69 3.40
C VAL A 297 -14.31 -14.69 2.28
N SER A 298 -13.63 -15.84 2.24
CA SER A 298 -13.77 -16.85 1.19
C SER A 298 -15.20 -17.39 1.02
N LYS A 299 -15.96 -17.45 2.11
CA LYS A 299 -17.38 -17.89 2.10
C LYS A 299 -18.29 -17.05 1.20
N TRP A 300 -17.85 -15.83 0.86
CA TRP A 300 -18.64 -14.88 0.08
C TRP A 300 -18.02 -14.56 -1.30
N THR A 301 -17.04 -15.34 -1.75
CA THR A 301 -16.37 -15.13 -3.05
C THR A 301 -17.32 -15.25 -4.23
N ASP A 302 -18.33 -16.12 -4.14
CA ASP A 302 -19.31 -16.35 -5.22
C ASP A 302 -20.53 -15.41 -5.12
N THR A 303 -20.45 -14.38 -4.29
CA THR A 303 -21.50 -13.37 -4.12
C THR A 303 -21.12 -12.06 -4.80
N THR A 304 -22.13 -11.26 -5.15
CA THR A 304 -21.94 -9.93 -5.76
C THR A 304 -22.05 -8.80 -4.72
N PRO A 305 -21.50 -7.62 -4.99
CA PRO A 305 -21.73 -6.44 -4.16
C PRO A 305 -23.22 -6.26 -3.84
N GLU A 306 -23.50 -5.79 -2.62
CA GLU A 306 -24.85 -5.57 -2.07
C GLU A 306 -25.70 -6.83 -1.83
N HIS A 307 -25.33 -7.99 -2.38
CA HIS A 307 -26.07 -9.27 -2.27
C HIS A 307 -25.33 -10.36 -1.49
N ARG A 308 -24.47 -9.98 -0.50
CA ARG A 308 -23.66 -10.93 0.27
C ARG A 308 -24.35 -11.50 1.51
N GLY A 309 -25.55 -11.02 1.83
CA GLY A 309 -26.39 -11.52 2.90
C GLY A 309 -26.02 -11.03 4.32
N GLU A 310 -26.84 -11.47 5.30
CA GLU A 310 -26.75 -11.02 6.69
C GLU A 310 -25.44 -11.44 7.37
N ALA A 311 -25.00 -12.70 7.15
CA ALA A 311 -23.78 -13.20 7.75
C ALA A 311 -22.52 -12.39 7.38
N TYR A 312 -22.50 -11.81 6.16
CA TYR A 312 -21.42 -10.91 5.76
C TYR A 312 -21.50 -9.55 6.49
N ARG A 313 -22.69 -9.04 6.73
CA ARG A 313 -22.87 -7.81 7.52
C ARG A 313 -22.39 -8.02 8.95
N GLN A 314 -22.82 -9.11 9.61
CA GLN A 314 -22.38 -9.48 10.95
C GLN A 314 -20.85 -9.63 11.04
N PHE A 315 -20.22 -10.33 10.08
CA PHE A 315 -18.77 -10.42 10.02
C PHE A 315 -18.09 -9.05 9.99
N LYS A 316 -18.61 -8.10 9.18
CA LYS A 316 -18.05 -6.75 9.13
C LYS A 316 -18.26 -5.97 10.43
N GLU A 317 -19.40 -6.17 11.09
CA GLU A 317 -19.71 -5.57 12.40
C GLU A 317 -18.76 -6.10 13.48
N GLU A 318 -18.51 -7.41 13.52
CA GLU A 318 -17.54 -8.03 14.43
C GLU A 318 -16.13 -7.47 14.23
N LYS A 319 -15.67 -7.37 12.98
CA LYS A 319 -14.36 -6.76 12.66
C LYS A 319 -14.30 -5.28 13.05
N THR A 320 -15.38 -4.55 12.83
CA THR A 320 -15.52 -3.14 13.24
C THR A 320 -15.36 -3.02 14.75
N GLU A 321 -16.06 -3.85 15.54
CA GLU A 321 -15.96 -3.81 16.99
C GLU A 321 -14.56 -4.17 17.50
N GLN A 322 -13.87 -5.15 16.87
CA GLN A 322 -12.47 -5.46 17.19
C GLN A 322 -11.55 -4.24 16.99
N ILE A 323 -11.73 -3.51 15.90
CA ILE A 323 -10.95 -2.28 15.63
C ILE A 323 -11.29 -1.21 16.67
N LEU A 324 -12.56 -0.99 16.96
CA LEU A 324 -12.98 0.00 17.97
C LEU A 324 -12.46 -0.36 19.37
N GLN A 325 -12.36 -1.64 19.71
CA GLN A 325 -11.73 -2.11 20.95
C GLN A 325 -10.24 -1.81 20.97
N LEU A 326 -9.53 -2.06 19.84
CA LEU A 326 -8.12 -1.71 19.70
C LEU A 326 -7.92 -0.20 19.90
N LEU A 327 -8.75 0.63 19.28
CA LEU A 327 -8.72 2.09 19.45
C LEU A 327 -8.87 2.48 20.93
N ARG A 328 -9.89 1.95 21.63
CA ARG A 328 -10.13 2.23 23.06
C ARG A 328 -8.95 1.84 23.94
N ARG A 329 -8.30 0.69 23.66
CA ARG A 329 -7.10 0.23 24.38
C ARG A 329 -5.97 1.25 24.31
N PHE A 330 -5.84 1.95 23.18
CA PHE A 330 -4.83 3.00 22.97
C PHE A 330 -5.34 4.40 23.28
N GLY A 331 -6.49 4.55 23.95
CA GLY A 331 -7.01 5.83 24.43
C GLY A 331 -7.83 6.62 23.42
N PHE A 332 -8.18 6.05 22.26
CA PHE A 332 -9.00 6.70 21.24
C PHE A 332 -10.50 6.40 21.49
N HIS A 333 -11.20 7.29 22.17
CA HIS A 333 -12.60 7.14 22.57
C HIS A 333 -13.55 7.87 21.60
N TRP A 334 -13.53 7.56 20.33
CA TRP A 334 -14.27 8.28 19.29
C TRP A 334 -15.73 7.85 19.12
N ASN A 335 -16.23 6.84 19.82
CA ASN A 335 -17.58 6.28 19.63
C ASN A 335 -18.69 7.34 19.60
N HIS A 336 -18.61 8.36 20.47
CA HIS A 336 -19.59 9.43 20.54
C HIS A 336 -19.51 10.45 19.40
N TYR A 337 -18.40 10.46 18.66
CA TYR A 337 -18.14 11.37 17.54
C TYR A 337 -18.50 10.77 16.18
N ILE A 338 -18.76 9.46 16.14
CA ILE A 338 -19.08 8.75 14.89
C ILE A 338 -20.54 9.04 14.53
N GLU A 339 -20.76 9.47 13.29
CA GLU A 339 -22.08 9.64 12.69
C GLU A 339 -22.45 8.40 11.86
N LYS A 340 -21.52 7.91 11.02
CA LYS A 340 -21.74 6.77 10.13
C LYS A 340 -20.46 5.98 9.93
N ILE A 341 -20.61 4.68 9.67
CA ILE A 341 -19.52 3.76 9.44
C ILE A 341 -19.67 3.13 8.05
N HIS A 342 -18.57 3.12 7.29
CA HIS A 342 -18.45 2.39 6.03
C HIS A 342 -17.29 1.44 6.10
N THR A 343 -17.49 0.22 5.62
CA THR A 343 -16.44 -0.82 5.65
C THR A 343 -16.22 -1.44 4.28
N THR A 344 -14.96 -1.76 3.98
CA THR A 344 -14.56 -2.56 2.82
C THR A 344 -13.76 -3.78 3.26
N THR A 345 -13.73 -4.80 2.44
CA THR A 345 -12.94 -6.03 2.65
C THR A 345 -12.13 -6.34 1.39
N PRO A 346 -11.27 -7.35 1.37
CA PRO A 346 -10.61 -7.81 0.15
C PRO A 346 -11.56 -8.10 -1.02
N LEU A 347 -12.81 -8.51 -0.75
CA LEU A 347 -13.83 -8.66 -1.80
C LEU A 347 -14.16 -7.35 -2.50
N SER A 348 -14.15 -6.22 -1.79
CA SER A 348 -14.36 -4.91 -2.40
C SER A 348 -13.20 -4.54 -3.35
N TYR A 349 -11.95 -4.82 -2.95
CA TYR A 349 -10.79 -4.62 -3.84
C TYR A 349 -10.92 -5.47 -5.10
N ARG A 350 -11.24 -6.75 -4.96
CA ARG A 350 -11.48 -7.64 -6.10
C ARG A 350 -12.56 -7.09 -7.04
N ASP A 351 -13.70 -6.71 -6.50
CA ASP A 351 -14.88 -6.37 -7.31
C ASP A 351 -14.75 -4.99 -7.99
N TYR A 352 -14.06 -4.03 -7.36
CA TYR A 352 -13.98 -2.68 -7.90
C TYR A 352 -12.66 -2.38 -8.63
N THR A 353 -11.58 -3.12 -8.34
CA THR A 353 -10.27 -2.89 -8.97
C THR A 353 -9.74 -4.10 -9.73
N GLY A 354 -10.46 -5.25 -9.69
CA GLY A 354 -10.05 -6.48 -10.38
C GLY A 354 -8.80 -7.15 -9.80
N THR A 355 -8.37 -6.78 -8.59
CA THR A 355 -7.15 -7.36 -8.01
C THR A 355 -7.36 -8.83 -7.64
N ILE A 356 -6.39 -9.67 -7.98
CA ILE A 356 -6.41 -11.08 -7.61
C ILE A 356 -6.28 -11.19 -6.08
N ASP A 357 -7.08 -12.09 -5.49
CA ASP A 357 -7.15 -12.30 -4.04
C ASP A 357 -7.45 -11.03 -3.22
N GLY A 358 -8.04 -10.00 -3.85
CA GLY A 358 -8.30 -8.73 -3.20
C GLY A 358 -7.06 -8.07 -2.61
N SER A 359 -5.87 -8.38 -3.13
CA SER A 359 -4.59 -7.91 -2.63
C SER A 359 -4.46 -6.39 -2.75
N ALA A 360 -3.93 -5.74 -1.72
CA ALA A 360 -3.73 -4.30 -1.71
C ALA A 360 -2.44 -3.87 -2.44
N TYR A 361 -1.43 -4.75 -2.50
CA TYR A 361 -0.09 -4.45 -3.01
C TYR A 361 0.35 -5.39 -4.15
N GLY A 362 -0.58 -6.18 -4.71
CA GLY A 362 -0.30 -7.13 -5.78
C GLY A 362 0.61 -8.28 -5.33
N ILE A 363 1.57 -8.65 -6.16
CA ILE A 363 2.49 -9.77 -5.91
C ILE A 363 3.43 -9.45 -4.75
N VAL A 364 3.64 -10.40 -3.83
CA VAL A 364 4.62 -10.30 -2.74
C VAL A 364 6.03 -10.17 -3.30
N LYS A 365 6.75 -9.12 -2.88
CA LYS A 365 8.18 -8.95 -3.19
C LYS A 365 8.97 -9.76 -2.18
N ASN A 366 9.38 -10.96 -2.59
CA ASN A 366 10.06 -11.91 -1.72
C ASN A 366 11.59 -11.86 -1.97
N TYR A 367 12.36 -11.53 -0.93
CA TYR A 367 13.82 -11.42 -1.01
C TYR A 367 14.50 -12.74 -1.41
N GLN A 368 13.86 -13.89 -1.17
CA GLN A 368 14.38 -15.20 -1.57
C GLN A 368 14.28 -15.42 -3.09
N TYR A 369 13.40 -14.66 -3.76
CA TYR A 369 13.18 -14.76 -5.20
C TYR A 369 13.26 -13.38 -5.86
N PRO A 370 14.39 -12.66 -5.75
CA PRO A 370 14.51 -11.27 -6.23
C PRO A 370 14.30 -11.13 -7.74
N GLN A 371 14.50 -12.21 -8.50
CA GLN A 371 14.31 -12.24 -9.96
C GLN A 371 12.84 -12.14 -10.39
N ILE A 372 11.89 -12.37 -9.49
CA ILE A 372 10.46 -12.15 -9.77
C ILE A 372 10.17 -10.68 -10.14
N LEU A 373 10.96 -9.77 -9.58
CA LEU A 373 10.87 -8.34 -9.88
C LEU A 373 11.41 -7.97 -11.28
N SER A 374 12.09 -8.88 -11.97
CA SER A 374 12.55 -8.71 -13.35
C SER A 374 11.53 -9.10 -14.41
N LEU A 375 10.25 -9.26 -14.06
CA LEU A 375 9.15 -9.41 -15.02
C LEU A 375 8.99 -8.22 -15.97
N ILE A 376 9.70 -7.13 -15.71
CA ILE A 376 9.79 -5.94 -16.56
C ILE A 376 10.58 -6.21 -17.87
N HIS A 377 11.20 -7.38 -18.01
CA HIS A 377 12.04 -7.73 -19.17
C HIS A 377 11.43 -8.83 -20.06
N ILE A 378 10.11 -8.83 -20.19
CA ILE A 378 9.42 -9.74 -21.10
C ILE A 378 8.93 -8.96 -22.30
#